data_c76b8d0f8cdc1b49b4d1f11f4c6d090b
#
_entry.id   c76b8d0f8cdc1b49b4d1f11f4c6d090b
#
_cell.length_a   1.000
_cell.length_b   1.000
_cell.length_c   1.000
_cell.angle_alpha   90.00
_cell.angle_beta   90.00
_cell.angle_gamma   90.00
#
_symmetry.space_group_name_H-M   'P 1'
#
loop_
_entity.id
_entity.type
_entity.pdbx_description
1 polymer ?
#
loop_
_entity_poly.entity_id
_entity_poly.type
_entity_poly.pdbx_seq_one_letter_code
_entity_poly.pdbx_strand_id
1 'polypeptide(L)'
;EPSRDYVLPLGKGNLVLSADPQKIQKGLSLCVITYGMGVYWAKAASKKFPGQIDVVDLRTLFPLDEDLVFSTVNRHGKCIVLCEESQHNSFAEALAARISKACFQYLDGPVEVMGALNLPAVPLNLHLEKAMLPNAEKLQALMERVLES
;
A
#
# COMPACT_ATOMS: atom_id res chain seq x y z
N GLU A 1 -0.75 -8.96 -22.08
CA GLU A 1 -0.32 -10.27 -21.55
C GLU A 1 1.20 -10.36 -21.66
N PRO A 2 1.92 -10.84 -20.65
CA PRO A 2 3.37 -11.06 -20.75
C PRO A 2 3.68 -12.20 -21.74
N SER A 3 4.91 -12.23 -22.24
CA SER A 3 5.36 -13.32 -23.13
C SER A 3 5.32 -14.67 -22.40
N ARG A 4 5.33 -15.77 -23.17
CA ARG A 4 5.36 -17.14 -22.61
C ARG A 4 6.60 -17.41 -21.75
N ASP A 5 7.68 -16.68 -21.99
CA ASP A 5 8.96 -16.82 -21.30
C ASP A 5 9.11 -15.86 -20.13
N TYR A 6 8.04 -15.13 -19.78
CA TYR A 6 8.05 -14.21 -18.65
C TYR A 6 8.09 -14.99 -17.34
N VAL A 7 9.17 -14.81 -16.59
CA VAL A 7 9.36 -15.39 -15.26
C VAL A 7 9.40 -14.26 -14.22
N LEU A 8 8.53 -14.34 -13.24
CA LEU A 8 8.56 -13.44 -12.10
C LEU A 8 9.56 -13.95 -11.06
N PRO A 9 10.64 -13.22 -10.76
CA PRO A 9 11.58 -13.64 -9.73
C PRO A 9 10.91 -13.56 -8.34
N LEU A 10 11.03 -14.63 -7.56
CA LEU A 10 10.56 -14.66 -6.18
C LEU A 10 11.32 -13.64 -5.32
N GLY A 11 10.64 -13.02 -4.38
CA GLY A 11 11.23 -12.02 -3.49
C GLY A 11 11.60 -10.70 -4.16
N LYS A 12 11.00 -10.41 -5.33
CA LYS A 12 11.14 -9.13 -6.03
C LYS A 12 9.79 -8.47 -6.24
N GLY A 13 9.63 -7.34 -5.55
CA GLY A 13 8.50 -6.43 -5.73
C GLY A 13 8.67 -5.56 -6.98
N ASN A 14 7.68 -4.71 -7.23
CA ASN A 14 7.68 -3.78 -8.36
C ASN A 14 7.12 -2.42 -7.94
N LEU A 15 7.81 -1.36 -8.26
CA LEU A 15 7.30 0.00 -8.15
C LEU A 15 6.43 0.29 -9.38
N VAL A 16 5.10 0.14 -9.23
CA VAL A 16 4.14 0.21 -10.34
C VAL A 16 3.65 1.63 -10.63
N LEU A 17 3.87 2.55 -9.71
CA LEU A 17 3.63 3.99 -9.86
C LEU A 17 4.70 4.74 -9.07
N SER A 18 5.28 5.76 -9.69
CA SER A 18 6.32 6.59 -9.07
C SER A 18 5.85 8.01 -8.85
N ALA A 19 6.12 8.53 -7.66
CA ALA A 19 5.91 9.95 -7.33
C ALA A 19 7.00 10.83 -7.97
N ASP A 20 6.69 12.11 -8.07
CA ASP A 20 7.64 13.15 -8.51
C ASP A 20 8.75 13.31 -7.45
N PRO A 21 10.04 13.20 -7.83
CA PRO A 21 11.15 13.38 -6.91
C PRO A 21 11.12 14.74 -6.17
N GLN A 22 10.62 15.79 -6.81
CA GLN A 22 10.50 17.11 -6.17
C GLN A 22 9.44 17.12 -5.06
N LYS A 23 8.35 16.37 -5.22
CA LYS A 23 7.32 16.23 -4.20
C LYS A 23 7.80 15.38 -3.03
N ILE A 24 8.54 14.30 -3.32
CA ILE A 24 9.19 13.49 -2.29
C ILE A 24 10.13 14.36 -1.44
N GLN A 25 11.00 15.12 -2.08
CA GLN A 25 11.95 16.00 -1.38
C GLN A 25 11.29 17.07 -0.50
N LYS A 26 10.07 17.49 -0.87
CA LYS A 26 9.28 18.48 -0.10
C LYS A 26 8.40 17.87 0.98
N GLY A 27 8.42 16.54 1.19
CA GLY A 27 7.54 15.85 2.12
C GLY A 27 6.05 15.83 1.71
N LEU A 28 5.76 16.09 0.43
CA LEU A 28 4.40 16.17 -0.12
C LEU A 28 3.99 14.86 -0.80
N SER A 29 4.47 13.72 -0.30
CA SER A 29 4.24 12.43 -0.91
C SER A 29 4.07 11.34 0.15
N LEU A 30 3.49 10.22 -0.27
CA LEU A 30 3.41 8.99 0.53
C LEU A 30 3.63 7.76 -0.34
N CYS A 31 3.90 6.61 0.27
CA CYS A 31 3.92 5.34 -0.42
C CYS A 31 2.77 4.42 0.02
N VAL A 32 2.26 3.65 -0.93
CA VAL A 32 1.31 2.55 -0.69
C VAL A 32 2.03 1.24 -0.98
N ILE A 33 2.12 0.40 0.04
CA ILE A 33 2.67 -0.96 -0.05
C ILE A 33 1.49 -1.92 -0.13
N THR A 34 1.40 -2.70 -1.20
CA THR A 34 0.22 -3.53 -1.44
C THR A 34 0.50 -4.75 -2.32
N TYR A 35 -0.51 -5.56 -2.57
CA TYR A 35 -0.50 -6.72 -3.45
C TYR A 35 -1.91 -7.04 -3.96
N GLY A 36 -2.03 -7.87 -5.01
CA GLY A 36 -3.30 -8.32 -5.55
C GLY A 36 -4.21 -7.17 -5.98
N MET A 37 -5.48 -7.20 -5.56
CA MET A 37 -6.46 -6.14 -5.89
C MET A 37 -6.08 -4.76 -5.35
N GLY A 38 -5.33 -4.72 -4.26
CA GLY A 38 -4.85 -3.45 -3.69
C GLY A 38 -4.05 -2.60 -4.67
N VAL A 39 -3.33 -3.22 -5.62
CA VAL A 39 -2.58 -2.51 -6.67
C VAL A 39 -3.53 -1.70 -7.56
N TYR A 40 -4.66 -2.29 -7.95
CA TYR A 40 -5.66 -1.60 -8.79
C TYR A 40 -6.34 -0.46 -8.05
N TRP A 41 -6.73 -0.69 -6.78
CA TRP A 41 -7.31 0.36 -5.94
C TRP A 41 -6.33 1.50 -5.68
N ALA A 42 -5.06 1.19 -5.39
CA ALA A 42 -4.02 2.19 -5.18
C ALA A 42 -3.78 3.04 -6.43
N LYS A 43 -3.64 2.42 -7.61
CA LYS A 43 -3.50 3.15 -8.89
C LYS A 43 -4.71 4.02 -9.21
N ALA A 44 -5.92 3.54 -8.92
CA ALA A 44 -7.15 4.31 -9.15
C ALA A 44 -7.24 5.51 -8.18
N ALA A 45 -6.95 5.30 -6.89
CA ALA A 45 -6.94 6.34 -5.86
C ALA A 45 -5.88 7.42 -6.15
N SER A 46 -4.69 7.02 -6.58
CA SER A 46 -3.56 7.92 -6.85
C SER A 46 -3.82 8.94 -7.96
N LYS A 47 -4.82 8.73 -8.82
CA LYS A 47 -5.19 9.70 -9.85
C LYS A 47 -5.61 11.06 -9.28
N LYS A 48 -6.13 11.11 -8.06
CA LYS A 48 -6.49 12.34 -7.35
C LYS A 48 -5.26 13.10 -6.83
N PHE A 49 -4.12 12.43 -6.73
CA PHE A 49 -2.88 12.98 -6.13
C PHE A 49 -1.72 12.88 -7.13
N PRO A 50 -1.76 13.60 -8.27
CA PRO A 50 -0.78 13.45 -9.33
C PRO A 50 0.64 13.71 -8.84
N GLY A 51 1.52 12.73 -9.05
CA GLY A 51 2.95 12.81 -8.67
C GLY A 51 3.23 12.78 -7.17
N GLN A 52 2.25 12.42 -6.30
CA GLN A 52 2.48 12.38 -4.86
C GLN A 52 2.59 10.95 -4.30
N ILE A 53 2.27 9.93 -5.08
CA ILE A 53 2.12 8.57 -4.59
C ILE A 53 3.09 7.63 -5.28
N ASP A 54 3.89 6.91 -4.48
CA ASP A 54 4.53 5.67 -4.91
C ASP A 54 3.58 4.51 -4.63
N VAL A 55 3.47 3.56 -5.56
CA VAL A 55 2.74 2.30 -5.33
C VAL A 55 3.69 1.14 -5.55
N VAL A 56 3.90 0.36 -4.50
CA VAL A 56 4.71 -0.87 -4.53
C VAL A 56 3.78 -2.08 -4.56
N ASP A 57 3.91 -2.88 -5.61
CA ASP A 57 3.33 -4.22 -5.69
C ASP A 57 4.34 -5.23 -5.14
N LEU A 58 4.00 -5.87 -4.02
CA LEU A 58 4.87 -6.84 -3.37
C LEU A 58 5.10 -8.10 -4.21
N ARG A 59 4.14 -8.50 -5.05
CA ARG A 59 4.14 -9.70 -5.90
C ARG A 59 4.30 -11.02 -5.13
N THR A 60 5.25 -11.08 -4.20
CA THR A 60 5.48 -12.22 -3.31
C THR A 60 5.50 -11.76 -1.86
N LEU A 61 4.82 -12.50 -0.99
CA LEU A 61 4.77 -12.21 0.45
C LEU A 61 5.86 -12.97 1.21
N PHE A 62 6.30 -14.11 0.65
CA PHE A 62 7.41 -14.89 1.16
C PHE A 62 8.11 -15.63 0.01
N PRO A 63 9.40 -15.33 -0.27
CA PRO A 63 10.19 -14.27 0.34
C PRO A 63 9.68 -12.88 -0.03
N LEU A 64 9.84 -11.89 0.88
CA LEU A 64 9.45 -10.50 0.70
C LEU A 64 10.64 -9.66 0.22
N ASP A 65 10.40 -8.71 -0.68
CA ASP A 65 11.40 -7.69 -1.07
C ASP A 65 11.46 -6.57 -0.02
N GLU A 66 12.11 -6.87 1.12
CA GLU A 66 12.24 -5.90 2.23
C GLU A 66 13.04 -4.66 1.82
N ASP A 67 14.06 -4.83 0.98
CA ASP A 67 14.90 -3.73 0.51
C ASP A 67 14.07 -2.70 -0.26
N LEU A 68 13.21 -3.15 -1.17
CA LEU A 68 12.31 -2.27 -1.90
C LEU A 68 11.31 -1.58 -0.97
N VAL A 69 10.69 -2.34 -0.05
CA VAL A 69 9.71 -1.80 0.89
C VAL A 69 10.35 -0.73 1.77
N PHE A 70 11.41 -1.06 2.48
CA PHE A 70 12.02 -0.13 3.45
C PHE A 70 12.65 1.08 2.77
N SER A 71 13.33 0.91 1.63
CA SER A 71 13.89 2.04 0.89
C SER A 71 12.81 2.99 0.37
N THR A 72 11.66 2.46 -0.06
CA THR A 72 10.53 3.30 -0.47
C THR A 72 9.94 4.05 0.71
N VAL A 73 9.69 3.39 1.84
CA VAL A 73 9.17 4.04 3.05
C VAL A 73 10.12 5.12 3.57
N ASN A 74 11.43 4.83 3.66
CA ASN A 74 12.43 5.79 4.13
C ASN A 74 12.49 7.05 3.27
N ARG A 75 12.14 6.93 1.99
CA ARG A 75 12.15 8.04 1.04
C ARG A 75 10.95 8.98 1.20
N HIS A 76 9.80 8.43 1.65
CA HIS A 76 8.55 9.19 1.77
C HIS A 76 8.25 9.67 3.19
N GLY A 77 8.66 8.95 4.20
CA GLY A 77 8.28 9.20 5.59
C GLY A 77 6.83 8.87 5.94
N LYS A 78 5.95 8.72 4.95
CA LYS A 78 4.52 8.44 5.08
C LYS A 78 4.16 7.16 4.33
N CYS A 79 3.49 6.21 5.00
CA CYS A 79 3.24 4.88 4.45
C CYS A 79 1.83 4.37 4.78
N ILE A 80 1.17 3.79 3.77
CA ILE A 80 -0.06 3.01 3.92
C ILE A 80 0.25 1.58 3.47
N VAL A 81 -0.07 0.58 4.30
CA VAL A 81 -0.08 -0.84 3.90
C VAL A 81 -1.52 -1.24 3.61
N LEU A 82 -1.79 -1.62 2.37
CA LEU A 82 -3.13 -1.93 1.88
C LEU A 82 -3.25 -3.42 1.55
N CYS A 83 -4.30 -4.07 2.06
CA CYS A 83 -4.63 -5.46 1.75
C CYS A 83 -6.14 -5.63 1.51
N GLU A 84 -6.52 -6.76 0.92
CA GLU A 84 -7.93 -7.15 0.75
C GLU A 84 -8.46 -7.96 1.93
N GLU A 85 -7.57 -8.64 2.66
CA GLU A 85 -7.91 -9.42 3.84
C GLU A 85 -8.38 -8.56 5.01
N SER A 86 -8.87 -9.18 6.08
CA SER A 86 -9.24 -8.48 7.32
C SER A 86 -8.09 -7.60 7.82
N GLN A 87 -8.38 -6.39 8.24
CA GLN A 87 -7.36 -5.44 8.70
C GLN A 87 -6.60 -5.95 9.94
N HIS A 88 -7.30 -6.65 10.85
CA HIS A 88 -6.70 -7.16 12.08
C HIS A 88 -6.11 -8.56 11.90
N ASN A 89 -4.95 -8.78 12.52
CA ASN A 89 -4.18 -10.03 12.46
C ASN A 89 -3.80 -10.44 11.04
N SER A 90 -3.62 -9.48 10.16
CA SER A 90 -3.30 -9.67 8.76
C SER A 90 -1.80 -9.65 8.50
N PHE A 91 -1.41 -10.12 7.32
CA PHE A 91 -0.06 -9.90 6.81
C PHE A 91 0.28 -8.39 6.75
N ALA A 92 -0.70 -7.56 6.35
CA ALA A 92 -0.50 -6.10 6.26
C ALA A 92 -0.20 -5.47 7.63
N GLU A 93 -0.92 -5.87 8.68
CA GLU A 93 -0.66 -5.38 10.04
C GLU A 93 0.73 -5.83 10.55
N ALA A 94 1.11 -7.09 10.32
CA ALA A 94 2.44 -7.60 10.65
C ALA A 94 3.55 -6.88 9.86
N LEU A 95 3.32 -6.59 8.58
CA LEU A 95 4.26 -5.82 7.75
C LEU A 95 4.38 -4.37 8.23
N ALA A 96 3.28 -3.72 8.58
CA ALA A 96 3.27 -2.36 9.13
C ALA A 96 4.08 -2.26 10.43
N ALA A 97 3.98 -3.27 11.29
CA ALA A 97 4.80 -3.34 12.51
C ALA A 97 6.30 -3.49 12.19
N ARG A 98 6.66 -4.30 11.18
CA ARG A 98 8.05 -4.46 10.71
C ARG A 98 8.59 -3.16 10.10
N ILE A 99 7.80 -2.49 9.25
CA ILE A 99 8.12 -1.19 8.68
C ILE A 99 8.33 -0.16 9.80
N SER A 100 7.41 -0.06 10.74
CA SER A 100 7.50 0.87 11.87
C SER A 100 8.78 0.67 12.68
N LYS A 101 9.22 -0.58 12.88
CA LYS A 101 10.47 -0.89 13.57
C LYS A 101 11.70 -0.56 12.72
N ALA A 102 11.71 -0.94 11.45
CA ALA A 102 12.88 -0.80 10.57
C ALA A 102 13.09 0.65 10.11
N CYS A 103 12.01 1.38 9.87
CA CYS A 103 12.02 2.72 9.29
C CYS A 103 11.75 3.84 10.32
N PHE A 104 11.73 3.55 11.61
CA PHE A 104 11.31 4.46 12.68
C PHE A 104 11.90 5.89 12.57
N GLN A 105 13.19 5.98 12.26
CA GLN A 105 13.90 7.27 12.16
C GLN A 105 13.52 8.11 10.94
N TYR A 106 12.82 7.53 9.99
CA TYR A 106 12.45 8.17 8.72
C TYR A 106 10.95 8.43 8.61
N LEU A 107 10.15 7.93 9.58
CA LEU A 107 8.70 8.10 9.56
C LEU A 107 8.29 9.45 10.13
N ASP A 108 7.43 10.16 9.40
CA ASP A 108 6.81 11.42 9.83
C ASP A 108 5.57 11.17 10.71
N GLY A 109 5.02 9.95 10.68
CA GLY A 109 3.84 9.54 11.44
C GLY A 109 3.68 8.02 11.48
N PRO A 110 2.58 7.52 12.03
CA PRO A 110 2.32 6.08 12.09
C PRO A 110 2.18 5.48 10.70
N VAL A 111 2.59 4.22 10.54
CA VAL A 111 2.27 3.43 9.37
C VAL A 111 0.80 3.05 9.42
N GLU A 112 0.01 3.55 8.48
CA GLU A 112 -1.41 3.25 8.39
C GLU A 112 -1.65 1.89 7.74
N VAL A 113 -2.66 1.16 8.21
CA VAL A 113 -3.10 -0.10 7.61
C VAL A 113 -4.54 0.03 7.14
N MET A 114 -4.80 -0.37 5.90
CA MET A 114 -6.15 -0.49 5.37
C MET A 114 -6.40 -1.91 4.88
N GLY A 115 -7.43 -2.53 5.42
CA GLY A 115 -7.93 -3.86 5.04
C GLY A 115 -9.44 -3.92 5.12
N ALA A 116 -10.01 -5.09 4.89
CA ALA A 116 -11.43 -5.32 5.09
C ALA A 116 -11.82 -5.13 6.57
N LEU A 117 -13.07 -4.74 6.80
CA LEU A 117 -13.61 -4.70 8.16
C LEU A 117 -13.58 -6.10 8.79
N ASN A 118 -13.26 -6.14 10.09
CA ASN A 118 -13.18 -7.40 10.82
C ASN A 118 -14.59 -7.94 11.12
N LEU A 119 -15.19 -8.59 10.13
CA LEU A 119 -16.52 -9.19 10.19
C LEU A 119 -16.42 -10.72 10.09
N PRO A 120 -17.41 -11.48 10.62
CA PRO A 120 -17.34 -12.93 10.68
C PRO A 120 -17.27 -13.64 9.31
N ALA A 121 -17.82 -13.04 8.26
CA ALA A 121 -17.79 -13.57 6.89
C ALA A 121 -17.96 -12.47 5.86
N VAL A 122 -17.47 -12.72 4.64
CA VAL A 122 -17.72 -11.84 3.49
C VAL A 122 -19.20 -11.97 3.09
N PRO A 123 -19.96 -10.87 3.08
CA PRO A 123 -21.36 -10.90 2.69
C PRO A 123 -21.55 -11.27 1.21
N LEU A 124 -22.58 -12.06 0.93
CA LEU A 124 -22.98 -12.37 -0.47
C LEU A 124 -23.73 -11.20 -1.14
N ASN A 125 -24.14 -10.21 -0.36
CA ASN A 125 -24.81 -9.01 -0.86
C ASN A 125 -23.77 -7.98 -1.30
N LEU A 126 -23.85 -7.52 -2.56
CA LEU A 126 -22.90 -6.59 -3.16
C LEU A 126 -22.74 -5.26 -2.38
N HIS A 127 -23.82 -4.73 -1.79
CA HIS A 127 -23.75 -3.49 -1.01
C HIS A 127 -22.99 -3.68 0.30
N LEU A 128 -23.21 -4.79 0.98
CA LEU A 128 -22.52 -5.14 2.22
C LEU A 128 -21.06 -5.50 1.94
N GLU A 129 -20.77 -6.21 0.86
CA GLU A 129 -19.42 -6.51 0.42
C GLU A 129 -18.62 -5.22 0.15
N LYS A 130 -19.19 -4.27 -0.60
CA LYS A 130 -18.58 -2.95 -0.84
C LYS A 130 -18.37 -2.15 0.45
N ALA A 131 -19.28 -2.27 1.42
CA ALA A 131 -19.12 -1.62 2.72
C ALA A 131 -17.97 -2.23 3.52
N MET A 132 -17.78 -3.56 3.42
CA MET A 132 -16.74 -4.31 4.13
C MET A 132 -15.35 -4.12 3.52
N LEU A 133 -15.21 -4.28 2.21
CA LEU A 133 -13.93 -4.28 1.51
C LEU A 133 -13.33 -2.87 1.37
N PRO A 134 -12.00 -2.75 1.31
CA PRO A 134 -11.34 -1.55 0.81
C PRO A 134 -11.76 -1.26 -0.63
N ASN A 135 -11.63 -0.02 -1.02
CA ASN A 135 -11.82 0.42 -2.40
C ASN A 135 -11.04 1.72 -2.64
N ALA A 136 -11.02 2.17 -3.89
CA ALA A 136 -10.30 3.38 -4.27
C ALA A 136 -10.78 4.65 -3.53
N GLU A 137 -12.09 4.78 -3.28
CA GLU A 137 -12.66 5.96 -2.61
C GLU A 137 -12.26 6.03 -1.13
N LYS A 138 -12.37 4.91 -0.41
CA LYS A 138 -11.90 4.82 0.98
C LYS A 138 -10.40 5.09 1.09
N LEU A 139 -9.63 4.56 0.14
CA LEU A 139 -8.20 4.77 0.10
C LEU A 139 -7.84 6.23 -0.22
N GLN A 140 -8.58 6.91 -1.10
CA GLN A 140 -8.40 8.35 -1.35
C GLN A 140 -8.57 9.17 -0.06
N ALA A 141 -9.61 8.90 0.72
CA ALA A 141 -9.83 9.59 1.99
C ALA A 141 -8.69 9.36 3.00
N LEU A 142 -8.16 8.13 3.04
CA LEU A 142 -7.00 7.83 3.88
C LEU A 142 -5.73 8.53 3.38
N MET A 143 -5.46 8.51 2.07
CA MET A 143 -4.32 9.20 1.48
C MET A 143 -4.34 10.71 1.77
N GLU A 144 -5.51 11.36 1.65
CA GLU A 144 -5.69 12.78 1.96
C GLU A 144 -5.29 13.08 3.41
N ARG A 145 -5.83 12.32 4.36
CA ARG A 145 -5.49 12.45 5.78
C ARG A 145 -4.00 12.27 6.07
N VAL A 146 -3.36 11.27 5.45
CA VAL A 146 -1.94 10.98 5.65
C VAL A 146 -1.05 12.05 5.00
N LEU A 147 -1.45 12.63 3.87
CA LEU A 147 -0.72 13.71 3.24
C LEU A 147 -0.77 15.02 4.03
N GLU A 148 -1.88 15.27 4.74
CA GLU A 148 -2.08 16.47 5.56
C GLU A 148 -1.46 16.39 6.96
N SER A 149 -1.13 15.19 7.42
CA SER A 149 -0.44 14.98 8.70
C SER A 149 1.05 15.28 8.59
#